data_d931a77094e5fc8a2a062429a79e397c
#
_entry.id   d931a77094e5fc8a2a062429a79e397c
#
_cell.length_a   1.000
_cell.length_b   1.000
_cell.length_c   1.000
_cell.angle_alpha   90.00
_cell.angle_beta   90.00
_cell.angle_gamma   90.00
#
_symmetry.space_group_name_H-M   'P 1'
#
loop_
_entity.id
_entity.type
_entity.pdbx_description
1 polymer ?
#
loop_
_entity_poly.entity_id
_entity_poly.type
_entity_poly.pdbx_seq_one_letter_code
_entity_poly.pdbx_strand_id
1 'polypeptide(L)'
;GSYLVSGRVAYPGVIVSLLGKPGLKSTQMTFYDLNAKVNRVLSDRDRIYFSVYSGGDHTVFDRLVQGYGMDWGNATATLRWNHVVNEKVYANCSAIFSNYYYRYKSLRDGLRYLWKSNMQSYQLKYDLEYAPSNTLRIKSGSALHVFSTMPGSVGKYGDMSNVVPYRMERRKMLDAALYGEVQWRFWSDFQLDAGVRVSTLSASGSVLYKSHTFFLAEPRAELSWRLDHNSRLSVSFNQASQNLHMLSNSSVGLPSDMWLPVNSILKPITMRQF
;
A
#
# COMPACT_ATOMS: atom_id res chain seq x y z
N GLY A 1 -10.07 2.55 27.38
CA GLY A 1 -9.22 2.88 26.26
C GLY A 1 -7.76 2.70 26.55
N SER A 2 -6.93 2.69 25.53
CA SER A 2 -5.48 2.63 25.64
C SER A 2 -4.82 3.48 24.58
N TYR A 3 -3.56 3.81 24.82
CA TYR A 3 -2.72 4.49 23.84
C TYR A 3 -1.33 3.85 23.80
N LEU A 4 -0.67 4.01 22.68
CA LEU A 4 0.72 3.63 22.46
C LEU A 4 1.37 4.71 21.60
N VAL A 5 2.55 5.15 22.00
CA VAL A 5 3.41 6.00 21.17
C VAL A 5 4.80 5.38 21.19
N SER A 6 5.40 5.22 20.03
CA SER A 6 6.77 4.73 19.90
C SER A 6 7.48 5.48 18.78
N GLY A 7 8.75 5.75 18.99
CA GLY A 7 9.61 6.38 18.01
C GLY A 7 10.98 5.72 18.00
N ARG A 8 11.56 5.64 16.81
CA ARG A 8 12.92 5.15 16.60
C ARG A 8 13.64 6.08 15.64
N VAL A 9 14.89 6.39 15.98
CA VAL A 9 15.82 7.07 15.06
C VAL A 9 17.12 6.26 15.05
N ALA A 10 17.70 6.07 13.89
CA ALA A 10 18.97 5.38 13.74
C ALA A 10 19.89 6.13 12.78
N TYR A 11 21.18 6.08 13.11
CA TYR A 11 22.26 6.79 12.42
C TYR A 11 23.35 5.82 11.95
N PRO A 12 23.04 4.84 11.08
CA PRO A 12 24.05 3.88 10.61
C PRO A 12 25.20 4.55 9.85
N GLY A 13 25.00 5.74 9.29
CA GLY A 13 26.03 6.53 8.64
C GLY A 13 27.23 6.85 9.55
N VAL A 14 27.02 7.00 10.86
CA VAL A 14 28.10 7.19 11.84
C VAL A 14 29.01 5.96 11.87
N ILE A 15 28.44 4.77 11.91
CA ILE A 15 29.18 3.49 11.91
C ILE A 15 29.96 3.36 10.60
N VAL A 16 29.32 3.64 9.47
CA VAL A 16 29.93 3.56 8.14
C VAL A 16 31.10 4.53 8.01
N SER A 17 30.99 5.74 8.55
CA SER A 17 32.08 6.73 8.55
C SER A 17 33.27 6.32 9.41
N LEU A 18 33.01 5.61 10.52
CA LEU A 18 34.05 5.08 11.45
C LEU A 18 34.83 3.92 10.84
N LEU A 19 34.28 3.17 9.89
CA LEU A 19 34.97 2.07 9.19
C LEU A 19 36.16 2.56 8.33
N GLY A 20 36.38 3.86 8.23
CA GLY A 20 37.63 4.48 7.80
C GLY A 20 37.98 4.36 6.32
N LYS A 21 37.15 3.70 5.48
CA LYS A 21 37.41 3.61 4.03
C LYS A 21 37.19 4.98 3.38
N PRO A 22 38.19 5.53 2.64
CA PRO A 22 38.12 6.90 2.12
C PRO A 22 36.87 7.21 1.30
N GLY A 23 36.28 6.22 0.60
CA GLY A 23 35.06 6.40 -0.18
C GLY A 23 33.75 6.34 0.61
N LEU A 24 33.78 6.05 1.92
CA LEU A 24 32.60 5.95 2.77
C LEU A 24 32.51 7.04 3.84
N LYS A 25 33.58 7.84 4.02
CA LYS A 25 33.66 8.88 5.06
C LYS A 25 32.59 9.97 4.93
N SER A 26 32.10 10.24 3.72
CA SER A 26 31.05 11.24 3.44
C SER A 26 29.66 10.60 3.32
N THR A 27 29.48 9.33 3.69
CA THR A 27 28.19 8.67 3.64
C THR A 27 27.34 9.07 4.84
N GLN A 28 26.19 9.65 4.57
CA GLN A 28 25.17 9.94 5.56
C GLN A 28 24.02 8.94 5.38
N MET A 29 23.64 8.27 6.43
CA MET A 29 22.49 7.37 6.46
C MET A 29 21.76 7.58 7.76
N THR A 30 20.49 7.97 7.67
CA THR A 30 19.61 8.10 8.83
C THR A 30 18.24 7.55 8.46
N PHE A 31 17.57 6.96 9.41
CA PHE A 31 16.15 6.64 9.28
C PHE A 31 15.41 6.87 10.59
N TYR A 32 14.13 7.14 10.47
CA TYR A 32 13.24 7.30 11.61
C TYR A 32 11.91 6.60 11.38
N ASP A 33 11.29 6.17 12.47
CA ASP A 33 9.92 5.67 12.53
C ASP A 33 9.20 6.30 13.70
N LEU A 34 7.97 6.71 13.50
CA LEU A 34 7.04 7.16 14.51
C LEU A 34 5.73 6.37 14.38
N ASN A 35 5.27 5.78 15.47
CA ASN A 35 3.99 5.12 15.57
C ASN A 35 3.19 5.72 16.73
N ALA A 36 1.92 6.01 16.50
CA ALA A 36 0.98 6.32 17.55
C ALA A 36 -0.34 5.58 17.31
N LYS A 37 -0.90 5.02 18.37
CA LYS A 37 -2.20 4.34 18.35
C LYS A 37 -2.99 4.76 19.58
N VAL A 38 -4.26 5.06 19.38
CA VAL A 38 -5.22 5.35 20.44
C VAL A 38 -6.46 4.54 20.17
N ASN A 39 -7.01 3.93 21.20
CA ASN A 39 -8.35 3.38 21.13
C ASN A 39 -9.19 3.86 22.28
N ARG A 40 -10.47 4.06 22.04
CA ARG A 40 -11.44 4.47 23.04
C ARG A 40 -12.71 3.63 22.91
N VAL A 41 -13.14 3.09 24.01
CA VAL A 41 -14.47 2.49 24.18
C VAL A 41 -15.44 3.65 24.39
N LEU A 42 -16.42 3.81 23.51
CA LEU A 42 -17.46 4.84 23.58
C LEU A 42 -18.68 4.32 24.32
N SER A 43 -19.01 3.04 24.06
CA SER A 43 -20.10 2.29 24.70
C SER A 43 -19.74 0.79 24.73
N ASP A 44 -20.61 -0.05 25.29
CA ASP A 44 -20.45 -1.51 25.24
C ASP A 44 -20.46 -2.05 23.81
N ARG A 45 -21.02 -1.28 22.86
CA ARG A 45 -21.16 -1.66 21.45
C ARG A 45 -20.22 -0.92 20.53
N ASP A 46 -19.62 0.20 20.96
CA ASP A 46 -18.88 1.10 20.10
C ASP A 46 -17.45 1.28 20.56
N ARG A 47 -16.50 1.11 19.64
CA ARG A 47 -15.08 1.35 19.86
C ARG A 47 -14.46 2.05 18.68
N ILE A 48 -13.69 3.09 18.96
CA ILE A 48 -12.93 3.83 17.95
C ILE A 48 -11.44 3.55 18.13
N TYR A 49 -10.76 3.37 17.00
CA TYR A 49 -9.31 3.25 16.89
C TYR A 49 -8.78 4.33 15.96
N PHE A 50 -7.76 5.00 16.40
CA PHE A 50 -6.99 5.90 15.57
C PHE A 50 -5.53 5.47 15.60
N SER A 51 -4.90 5.34 14.44
CA SER A 51 -3.49 5.01 14.32
C SER A 51 -2.82 5.85 13.26
N VAL A 52 -1.60 6.29 13.55
CA VAL A 52 -0.74 6.98 12.61
C VAL A 52 0.63 6.31 12.60
N TYR A 53 1.23 6.28 11.43
CA TYR A 53 2.62 5.91 11.21
C TYR A 53 3.27 6.94 10.32
N SER A 54 4.51 7.29 10.60
CA SER A 54 5.37 8.07 9.72
C SER A 54 6.79 7.53 9.82
N GLY A 55 7.40 7.21 8.69
CA GLY A 55 8.78 6.77 8.62
C GLY A 55 9.47 7.35 7.39
N GLY A 56 10.77 7.51 7.48
CA GLY A 56 11.55 8.00 6.37
C GLY A 56 13.01 7.61 6.50
N ASP A 57 13.63 7.43 5.35
CA ASP A 57 15.03 7.12 5.16
C ASP A 57 15.69 8.24 4.39
N HIS A 58 16.86 8.63 4.83
CA HIS A 58 17.73 9.60 4.20
C HIS A 58 19.11 9.01 3.99
N THR A 59 19.56 8.99 2.74
CA THR A 59 20.88 8.47 2.40
C THR A 59 21.57 9.44 1.43
N VAL A 60 22.80 9.80 1.74
CA VAL A 60 23.66 10.60 0.86
C VAL A 60 25.02 9.89 0.74
N PHE A 61 25.42 9.63 -0.48
CA PHE A 61 26.76 9.22 -0.83
C PHE A 61 27.39 10.37 -1.60
N ASP A 62 28.25 11.12 -0.93
CA ASP A 62 28.96 12.23 -1.53
C ASP A 62 30.41 11.79 -1.87
N ARG A 63 30.69 11.62 -3.15
CA ARG A 63 32.03 11.36 -3.68
C ARG A 63 32.40 12.48 -4.61
N LEU A 64 33.69 12.83 -4.64
CA LEU A 64 34.26 13.95 -5.43
C LEU A 64 33.81 14.00 -6.88
N VAL A 65 33.46 12.87 -7.51
CA VAL A 65 33.09 12.80 -8.94
C VAL A 65 31.67 12.27 -9.18
N GLN A 66 31.14 11.46 -8.29
CA GLN A 66 29.83 10.81 -8.44
C GLN A 66 29.14 10.66 -7.08
N GLY A 67 28.39 11.66 -6.70
CA GLY A 67 27.52 11.60 -5.51
C GLY A 67 26.06 11.42 -5.87
N TYR A 68 25.30 10.86 -4.95
CA TYR A 68 23.85 10.81 -5.03
C TYR A 68 23.22 10.88 -3.64
N GLY A 69 22.01 11.38 -3.58
CA GLY A 69 21.18 11.37 -2.39
C GLY A 69 19.85 10.71 -2.67
N MET A 70 19.34 9.98 -1.71
CA MET A 70 18.02 9.36 -1.75
C MET A 70 17.25 9.65 -0.46
N ASP A 71 16.05 10.11 -0.61
CA ASP A 71 15.08 10.31 0.46
C ASP A 71 13.81 9.57 0.08
N TRP A 72 13.33 8.70 0.92
CA TRP A 72 11.99 8.11 0.76
C TRP A 72 11.29 7.98 2.10
N GLY A 73 9.99 7.96 2.07
CA GLY A 73 9.23 7.83 3.30
C GLY A 73 7.77 7.51 3.03
N ASN A 74 7.13 7.08 4.09
CA ASN A 74 5.73 6.72 4.10
C ASN A 74 5.06 7.33 5.34
N ALA A 75 3.84 7.83 5.15
CA ALA A 75 2.96 8.26 6.24
C ALA A 75 1.59 7.64 6.04
N THR A 76 1.02 7.06 7.09
CA THR A 76 -0.34 6.48 7.07
C THR A 76 -1.14 6.97 8.26
N ALA A 77 -2.44 7.15 8.06
CA ALA A 77 -3.40 7.40 9.13
C ALA A 77 -4.62 6.51 8.91
N THR A 78 -5.11 5.89 9.97
CA THR A 78 -6.31 5.05 9.95
C THR A 78 -7.22 5.44 11.09
N LEU A 79 -8.47 5.74 10.76
CA LEU A 79 -9.57 5.87 11.70
C LEU A 79 -10.51 4.69 11.47
N ARG A 80 -10.78 3.91 12.52
CA ARG A 80 -11.70 2.76 12.47
C ARG A 80 -12.72 2.87 13.58
N TRP A 81 -13.97 2.71 13.22
CA TRP A 81 -15.09 2.55 14.13
C TRP A 81 -15.61 1.12 14.04
N ASN A 82 -15.61 0.43 15.17
CA ASN A 82 -16.19 -0.88 15.35
C ASN A 82 -17.53 -0.75 16.08
N HIS A 83 -18.55 -1.38 15.53
CA HIS A 83 -19.90 -1.38 16.10
C HIS A 83 -20.45 -2.80 16.23
N VAL A 84 -20.85 -3.17 17.43
CA VAL A 84 -21.55 -4.43 17.71
C VAL A 84 -23.06 -4.15 17.64
N VAL A 85 -23.67 -4.51 16.49
CA VAL A 85 -25.11 -4.31 16.30
C VAL A 85 -25.89 -5.21 17.25
N ASN A 86 -25.51 -6.50 17.31
CA ASN A 86 -26.02 -7.51 18.27
C ASN A 86 -25.01 -8.66 18.38
N GLU A 87 -25.36 -9.72 19.11
CA GLU A 87 -24.49 -10.88 19.35
C GLU A 87 -24.05 -11.62 18.07
N LYS A 88 -24.75 -11.43 16.96
CA LYS A 88 -24.50 -12.11 15.67
C LYS A 88 -24.01 -11.16 14.57
N VAL A 89 -24.13 -9.86 14.77
CA VAL A 89 -23.82 -8.85 13.73
C VAL A 89 -22.81 -7.85 14.24
N TYR A 90 -21.73 -7.75 13.51
CA TYR A 90 -20.61 -6.85 13.77
C TYR A 90 -20.29 -6.01 12.54
N ALA A 91 -20.09 -4.73 12.71
CA ALA A 91 -19.78 -3.78 11.63
C ALA A 91 -18.46 -3.03 11.90
N ASN A 92 -17.73 -2.75 10.82
CA ASN A 92 -16.53 -1.92 10.83
C ASN A 92 -16.63 -0.85 9.76
N CYS A 93 -16.34 0.39 10.12
CA CYS A 93 -16.10 1.47 9.17
C CYS A 93 -14.67 1.95 9.33
N SER A 94 -13.92 2.04 8.22
CA SER A 94 -12.53 2.45 8.24
C SER A 94 -12.25 3.52 7.20
N ALA A 95 -11.64 4.63 7.61
CA ALA A 95 -11.07 5.63 6.72
C ALA A 95 -9.55 5.55 6.83
N ILE A 96 -8.87 5.40 5.68
CA ILE A 96 -7.44 5.14 5.60
C ILE A 96 -6.82 6.16 4.65
N PHE A 97 -5.76 6.78 5.09
CA PHE A 97 -4.88 7.63 4.28
C PHE A 97 -3.49 7.04 4.23
N SER A 98 -2.84 7.10 3.07
CA SER A 98 -1.45 6.75 2.91
C SER A 98 -0.78 7.71 1.93
N ASN A 99 0.45 8.10 2.23
CA ASN A 99 1.29 8.91 1.37
C ASN A 99 2.69 8.30 1.33
N TYR A 100 3.16 7.99 0.13
CA TYR A 100 4.52 7.58 -0.15
C TYR A 100 5.20 8.64 -0.99
N TYR A 101 6.44 8.97 -0.67
CA TYR A 101 7.27 9.85 -1.48
C TYR A 101 8.67 9.27 -1.67
N TYR A 102 9.25 9.61 -2.80
CA TYR A 102 10.62 9.31 -3.15
C TYR A 102 11.27 10.52 -3.78
N ARG A 103 12.54 10.78 -3.41
CA ARG A 103 13.39 11.82 -3.98
C ARG A 103 14.77 11.24 -4.24
N TYR A 104 15.28 11.49 -5.43
CA TYR A 104 16.63 11.14 -5.81
C TYR A 104 17.36 12.40 -6.26
N LYS A 105 18.54 12.64 -5.69
CA LYS A 105 19.42 13.75 -6.04
C LYS A 105 20.64 13.19 -6.74
N SER A 106 20.91 13.63 -7.96
CA SER A 106 22.21 13.44 -8.60
C SER A 106 23.11 14.60 -8.21
N LEU A 107 24.29 14.30 -7.70
CA LEU A 107 25.31 15.27 -7.30
C LEU A 107 26.47 15.33 -8.31
N ARG A 108 26.36 14.61 -9.43
CA ARG A 108 27.35 14.59 -10.48
C ARG A 108 27.37 15.94 -11.21
N ASP A 109 28.57 16.51 -11.37
CA ASP A 109 28.74 17.78 -12.06
C ASP A 109 28.23 17.72 -13.52
N GLY A 110 27.53 18.79 -13.93
CA GLY A 110 26.84 18.86 -15.22
C GLY A 110 25.50 18.08 -15.28
N LEU A 111 25.27 17.13 -14.37
CA LEU A 111 24.04 16.34 -14.28
C LEU A 111 23.41 16.43 -12.89
N ARG A 112 23.47 17.60 -12.26
CA ARG A 112 22.82 17.84 -10.96
C ARG A 112 21.32 17.98 -11.16
N TYR A 113 20.55 17.02 -10.68
CA TYR A 113 19.08 17.05 -10.75
C TYR A 113 18.43 16.45 -9.51
N LEU A 114 17.19 16.82 -9.33
CA LEU A 114 16.31 16.29 -8.31
C LEU A 114 15.12 15.61 -8.98
N TRP A 115 15.09 14.29 -8.88
CA TRP A 115 13.91 13.48 -9.23
C TRP A 115 12.98 13.35 -8.04
N LYS A 116 11.68 13.52 -8.25
CA LYS A 116 10.64 13.35 -7.23
C LYS A 116 9.51 12.48 -7.75
N SER A 117 9.03 11.59 -6.92
CA SER A 117 7.81 10.81 -7.11
C SER A 117 6.97 10.86 -5.85
N ASN A 118 5.65 10.77 -6.00
CA ASN A 118 4.73 10.78 -4.87
C ASN A 118 3.47 9.98 -5.22
N MET A 119 2.99 9.19 -4.26
CA MET A 119 1.75 8.44 -4.35
C MET A 119 0.92 8.67 -3.10
N GLN A 120 -0.32 9.06 -3.28
CA GLN A 120 -1.31 9.24 -2.22
C GLN A 120 -2.48 8.29 -2.44
N SER A 121 -3.01 7.78 -1.35
CA SER A 121 -4.11 6.83 -1.33
C SER A 121 -5.10 7.21 -0.23
N TYR A 122 -6.37 7.23 -0.58
CA TYR A 122 -7.48 7.49 0.32
C TYR A 122 -8.48 6.34 0.18
N GLN A 123 -8.80 5.66 1.26
CA GLN A 123 -9.73 4.55 1.24
C GLN A 123 -10.80 4.71 2.31
N LEU A 124 -12.04 4.51 1.93
CA LEU A 124 -13.18 4.32 2.81
C LEU A 124 -13.65 2.88 2.65
N LYS A 125 -13.78 2.16 3.76
CA LYS A 125 -14.17 0.75 3.77
C LYS A 125 -15.25 0.52 4.82
N TYR A 126 -16.27 -0.24 4.44
CA TYR A 126 -17.31 -0.73 5.34
C TYR A 126 -17.37 -2.25 5.25
N ASP A 127 -17.26 -2.92 6.38
CA ASP A 127 -17.35 -4.37 6.53
C ASP A 127 -18.51 -4.70 7.46
N LEU A 128 -19.31 -5.69 7.09
CA LEU A 128 -20.36 -6.28 7.91
C LEU A 128 -20.09 -7.77 8.04
N GLU A 129 -20.09 -8.27 9.26
CA GLU A 129 -19.97 -9.68 9.57
C GLU A 129 -21.25 -10.14 10.27
N TYR A 130 -21.83 -11.22 9.76
CA TYR A 130 -23.02 -11.88 10.31
C TYR A 130 -22.69 -13.34 10.60
N ALA A 131 -22.75 -13.72 11.86
CA ALA A 131 -22.49 -15.08 12.37
C ALA A 131 -23.77 -15.64 13.01
N PRO A 132 -24.73 -16.18 12.23
CA PRO A 132 -25.98 -16.72 12.77
C PRO A 132 -25.76 -17.95 13.66
N SER A 133 -24.68 -18.70 13.42
CA SER A 133 -24.31 -19.89 14.18
C SER A 133 -22.78 -20.03 14.25
N ASN A 134 -22.31 -20.99 15.05
CA ASN A 134 -20.88 -21.31 15.14
C ASN A 134 -20.32 -21.99 13.87
N THR A 135 -21.20 -22.41 12.95
CA THR A 135 -20.83 -23.10 11.72
C THR A 135 -20.94 -22.23 10.47
N LEU A 136 -21.65 -21.10 10.56
CA LEU A 136 -21.87 -20.20 9.44
C LEU A 136 -21.45 -18.77 9.79
N ARG A 137 -20.60 -18.18 8.95
CA ARG A 137 -20.20 -16.79 9.02
C ARG A 137 -20.28 -16.19 7.62
N ILE A 138 -20.94 -15.07 7.50
CA ILE A 138 -21.09 -14.31 6.27
C ILE A 138 -20.43 -12.95 6.46
N LYS A 139 -19.54 -12.59 5.55
CA LYS A 139 -18.93 -11.26 5.50
C LYS A 139 -19.38 -10.58 4.23
N SER A 140 -19.70 -9.31 4.32
CA SER A 140 -19.98 -8.47 3.16
C SER A 140 -19.37 -7.09 3.38
N GLY A 141 -19.16 -6.35 2.32
CA GLY A 141 -18.65 -5.01 2.49
C GLY A 141 -18.54 -4.24 1.18
N SER A 142 -18.16 -2.99 1.35
CA SER A 142 -17.88 -2.07 0.26
C SER A 142 -16.56 -1.34 0.50
N ALA A 143 -15.89 -0.96 -0.57
CA ALA A 143 -14.67 -0.17 -0.51
C ALA A 143 -14.68 0.88 -1.62
N LEU A 144 -14.29 2.09 -1.26
CA LEU A 144 -14.01 3.18 -2.19
C LEU A 144 -12.56 3.57 -2.01
N HIS A 145 -11.76 3.48 -3.07
CA HIS A 145 -10.34 3.73 -3.03
C HIS A 145 -9.92 4.71 -4.12
N VAL A 146 -9.36 5.84 -3.71
CA VAL A 146 -8.85 6.88 -4.60
C VAL A 146 -7.32 6.88 -4.53
N PHE A 147 -6.69 6.61 -5.66
CA PHE A 147 -5.26 6.77 -5.86
C PHE A 147 -4.95 8.06 -6.60
N SER A 148 -3.87 8.71 -6.18
CA SER A 148 -3.32 9.88 -6.86
C SER A 148 -1.79 9.75 -6.89
N THR A 149 -1.23 9.48 -8.05
CA THR A 149 0.22 9.35 -8.21
C THR A 149 0.78 10.44 -9.13
N MET A 150 1.93 10.97 -8.76
CA MET A 150 2.82 11.72 -9.63
C MET A 150 4.03 10.80 -9.92
N PRO A 151 4.06 10.14 -11.08
CA PRO A 151 5.06 9.10 -11.37
C PRO A 151 6.49 9.63 -11.35
N GLY A 152 6.69 10.87 -11.77
CA GLY A 152 8.01 11.48 -11.72
C GLY A 152 7.99 12.96 -12.09
N SER A 153 8.95 13.69 -11.53
CA SER A 153 9.33 15.02 -11.98
C SER A 153 10.82 15.18 -11.81
N VAL A 154 11.47 15.78 -12.81
CA VAL A 154 12.88 16.17 -12.75
C VAL A 154 12.97 17.67 -12.65
N GLY A 155 13.85 18.17 -11.81
CA GLY A 155 14.12 19.58 -11.63
C GLY A 155 15.62 19.84 -11.47
N LYS A 156 16.04 21.07 -11.63
CA LYS A 156 17.41 21.51 -11.35
C LYS A 156 17.75 21.28 -9.87
N TYR A 157 18.99 20.93 -9.60
CA TYR A 157 19.55 20.88 -8.26
C TYR A 157 20.85 21.69 -8.20
N GLY A 158 20.77 22.91 -7.63
CA GLY A 158 21.85 23.89 -7.59
C GLY A 158 22.09 24.61 -8.92
N ASP A 159 22.96 25.61 -8.87
CA ASP A 159 23.20 26.56 -9.98
C ASP A 159 23.96 25.93 -11.15
N MET A 160 24.72 24.85 -10.93
CA MET A 160 25.49 24.13 -11.95
C MET A 160 24.70 23.03 -12.67
N SER A 161 23.37 23.09 -12.65
CA SER A 161 22.50 22.12 -13.29
C SER A 161 22.12 22.53 -14.70
N ASN A 162 22.46 21.70 -15.70
CA ASN A 162 22.06 21.87 -17.10
C ASN A 162 20.76 21.12 -17.45
N VAL A 163 20.06 20.57 -16.45
CA VAL A 163 18.85 19.78 -16.67
C VAL A 163 17.66 20.68 -17.00
N VAL A 164 16.92 20.32 -18.04
CA VAL A 164 15.64 20.95 -18.38
C VAL A 164 14.56 20.35 -17.45
N PRO A 165 13.88 21.18 -16.65
CA PRO A 165 12.85 20.69 -15.76
C PRO A 165 11.69 20.05 -16.55
N TYR A 166 11.23 18.88 -16.08
CA TYR A 166 10.08 18.19 -16.64
C TYR A 166 9.25 17.58 -15.53
N ARG A 167 7.93 17.61 -15.65
CA ARG A 167 6.97 17.02 -14.71
C ARG A 167 5.96 16.16 -15.44
N MET A 168 5.89 14.89 -15.07
CA MET A 168 4.82 14.00 -15.54
C MET A 168 3.48 14.44 -14.97
N GLU A 169 2.43 14.22 -15.73
CA GLU A 169 1.07 14.51 -15.25
C GLU A 169 0.69 13.61 -14.06
N ARG A 170 -0.02 14.19 -13.14
CA ARG A 170 -0.61 13.45 -12.03
C ARG A 170 -1.70 12.51 -12.55
N ARG A 171 -1.63 11.25 -12.13
CA ARG A 171 -2.60 10.22 -12.48
C ARG A 171 -3.53 9.96 -11.30
N LYS A 172 -4.81 9.83 -11.59
CA LYS A 172 -5.82 9.47 -10.60
C LYS A 172 -6.52 8.19 -11.01
N MET A 173 -6.88 7.38 -10.02
CA MET A 173 -7.62 6.15 -10.20
C MET A 173 -8.63 6.03 -9.07
N LEU A 174 -9.85 5.66 -9.40
CA LEU A 174 -10.93 5.37 -8.48
C LEU A 174 -11.30 3.89 -8.61
N ASP A 175 -11.19 3.15 -7.52
CA ASP A 175 -11.67 1.77 -7.39
C ASP A 175 -12.85 1.74 -6.43
N ALA A 176 -14.04 1.39 -6.93
CA ALA A 176 -15.24 1.19 -6.14
C ALA A 176 -15.63 -0.28 -6.19
N ALA A 177 -15.73 -0.93 -5.04
CA ALA A 177 -15.93 -2.37 -4.93
C ALA A 177 -17.02 -2.74 -3.94
N LEU A 178 -17.70 -3.85 -4.27
CA LEU A 178 -18.55 -4.61 -3.37
C LEU A 178 -17.99 -6.03 -3.26
N TYR A 179 -18.11 -6.65 -2.10
CA TYR A 179 -17.65 -8.01 -1.89
C TYR A 179 -18.53 -8.74 -0.87
N GLY A 180 -18.56 -10.05 -1.05
CA GLY A 180 -19.21 -10.97 -0.12
C GLY A 180 -18.42 -12.25 0.00
N GLU A 181 -18.46 -12.87 1.17
CA GLU A 181 -17.78 -14.11 1.50
C GLU A 181 -18.62 -14.90 2.47
N VAL A 182 -18.68 -16.20 2.29
CA VAL A 182 -19.29 -17.16 3.20
C VAL A 182 -18.23 -18.14 3.68
N GLN A 183 -18.18 -18.35 5.00
CA GLN A 183 -17.45 -19.41 5.66
C GLN A 183 -18.50 -20.36 6.24
N TRP A 184 -18.56 -21.57 5.74
CA TRP A 184 -19.58 -22.52 6.11
C TRP A 184 -18.99 -23.89 6.43
N ARG A 185 -19.14 -24.32 7.67
CA ARG A 185 -18.87 -25.68 8.11
C ARG A 185 -20.16 -26.48 8.04
N PHE A 186 -20.36 -27.17 6.93
CA PHE A 186 -21.63 -27.87 6.67
C PHE A 186 -21.67 -29.29 7.23
N TRP A 187 -20.51 -29.91 7.51
CA TRP A 187 -20.36 -31.11 8.31
C TRP A 187 -19.21 -30.92 9.30
N SER A 188 -19.05 -31.85 10.26
CA SER A 188 -17.98 -31.79 11.27
C SER A 188 -16.58 -31.59 10.67
N ASP A 189 -16.37 -32.18 9.50
CA ASP A 189 -15.05 -32.29 8.88
C ASP A 189 -14.90 -31.47 7.58
N PHE A 190 -15.99 -30.88 7.07
CA PHE A 190 -15.95 -30.10 5.83
C PHE A 190 -16.23 -28.62 6.09
N GLN A 191 -15.41 -27.77 5.48
CA GLN A 191 -15.55 -26.33 5.50
C GLN A 191 -15.45 -25.79 4.07
N LEU A 192 -16.40 -24.93 3.70
CA LEU A 192 -16.38 -24.15 2.48
C LEU A 192 -16.13 -22.68 2.84
N ASP A 193 -15.11 -22.10 2.24
CA ASP A 193 -14.85 -20.66 2.22
C ASP A 193 -15.02 -20.18 0.78
N ALA A 194 -16.04 -19.39 0.50
CA ALA A 194 -16.30 -18.92 -0.86
C ALA A 194 -16.68 -17.43 -0.84
N GLY A 195 -16.24 -16.70 -1.85
CA GLY A 195 -16.52 -15.28 -1.94
C GLY A 195 -16.28 -14.71 -3.33
N VAL A 196 -16.76 -13.51 -3.52
CA VAL A 196 -16.51 -12.73 -4.72
C VAL A 196 -16.37 -11.25 -4.36
N ARG A 197 -15.44 -10.60 -5.03
CA ARG A 197 -15.31 -9.15 -5.09
C ARG A 197 -15.61 -8.70 -6.52
N VAL A 198 -16.50 -7.72 -6.66
CA VAL A 198 -16.74 -7.04 -7.92
C VAL A 198 -16.38 -5.58 -7.78
N SER A 199 -15.68 -5.03 -8.76
CA SER A 199 -15.27 -3.63 -8.70
C SER A 199 -15.33 -2.94 -10.04
N THR A 200 -15.51 -1.63 -9.98
CA THR A 200 -15.33 -0.71 -11.11
C THR A 200 -14.06 0.11 -10.85
N LEU A 201 -13.17 0.09 -11.82
CA LEU A 201 -11.89 0.76 -11.75
C LEU A 201 -11.82 1.83 -12.83
N SER A 202 -11.94 3.10 -12.45
CA SER A 202 -11.88 4.25 -13.36
C SER A 202 -10.53 4.94 -13.27
N ALA A 203 -9.82 4.98 -14.38
CA ALA A 203 -8.51 5.63 -14.48
C ALA A 203 -8.62 6.94 -15.29
N SER A 204 -7.98 8.00 -14.79
CA SER A 204 -7.95 9.29 -15.49
C SER A 204 -7.19 9.20 -16.81
N GLY A 205 -7.69 9.88 -17.82
CA GLY A 205 -6.98 10.07 -19.08
C GLY A 205 -5.78 11.01 -18.98
N SER A 206 -5.12 11.19 -20.09
CA SER A 206 -3.99 12.11 -20.27
C SER A 206 -3.98 12.66 -21.70
N VAL A 207 -2.96 13.46 -22.03
CA VAL A 207 -2.72 13.89 -23.42
C VAL A 207 -2.49 12.68 -24.36
N LEU A 208 -1.94 11.58 -23.84
CA LEU A 208 -1.58 10.40 -24.65
C LEU A 208 -2.66 9.32 -24.71
N TYR A 209 -3.62 9.28 -23.78
CA TYR A 209 -4.67 8.25 -23.73
C TYR A 209 -5.93 8.75 -23.03
N LYS A 210 -7.08 8.20 -23.40
CA LYS A 210 -8.39 8.54 -22.85
C LYS A 210 -8.58 7.93 -21.45
N SER A 211 -9.46 8.53 -20.67
CA SER A 211 -9.99 7.86 -19.45
C SER A 211 -10.60 6.51 -19.81
N HIS A 212 -10.44 5.54 -18.92
CA HIS A 212 -10.96 4.20 -19.13
C HIS A 212 -11.51 3.62 -17.83
N THR A 213 -12.59 2.84 -17.95
CA THR A 213 -13.19 2.13 -16.82
C THR A 213 -13.16 0.63 -17.09
N PHE A 214 -12.66 -0.13 -16.12
CA PHE A 214 -12.63 -1.58 -16.12
C PHE A 214 -13.67 -2.11 -15.13
N PHE A 215 -14.28 -3.25 -15.47
CA PHE A 215 -15.10 -4.05 -14.57
C PHE A 215 -14.33 -5.30 -14.22
N LEU A 216 -14.13 -5.56 -12.93
CA LEU A 216 -13.35 -6.66 -12.44
C LEU A 216 -14.22 -7.55 -11.55
N ALA A 217 -14.06 -8.87 -11.71
CA ALA A 217 -14.65 -9.87 -10.84
C ALA A 217 -13.55 -10.78 -10.32
N GLU A 218 -13.48 -10.95 -9.00
CA GLU A 218 -12.43 -11.66 -8.30
C GLU A 218 -13.06 -12.75 -7.42
N PRO A 219 -13.48 -13.88 -8.01
CA PRO A 219 -13.99 -15.02 -7.26
C PRO A 219 -12.85 -15.74 -6.52
N ARG A 220 -13.20 -16.30 -5.36
CA ARG A 220 -12.35 -17.19 -4.56
C ARG A 220 -13.19 -18.27 -3.93
N ALA A 221 -12.65 -19.46 -3.84
CA ALA A 221 -13.27 -20.58 -3.15
C ALA A 221 -12.21 -21.52 -2.60
N GLU A 222 -12.43 -22.05 -1.41
CA GLU A 222 -11.64 -23.11 -0.82
C GLU A 222 -12.59 -24.13 -0.19
N LEU A 223 -12.40 -25.40 -0.53
CA LEU A 223 -13.04 -26.53 0.13
C LEU A 223 -11.97 -27.28 0.91
N SER A 224 -12.19 -27.36 2.21
CA SER A 224 -11.31 -28.08 3.14
C SER A 224 -12.02 -29.29 3.72
N TRP A 225 -11.31 -30.40 3.78
CA TRP A 225 -11.73 -31.64 4.42
C TRP A 225 -10.72 -32.03 5.52
N ARG A 226 -11.19 -32.16 6.74
CA ARG A 226 -10.42 -32.68 7.86
C ARG A 226 -10.49 -34.20 7.82
N LEU A 227 -9.36 -34.85 7.51
CA LEU A 227 -9.25 -36.32 7.44
C LEU A 227 -9.17 -36.93 8.85
N ASP A 228 -8.40 -36.29 9.73
CA ASP A 228 -8.21 -36.68 11.12
C ASP A 228 -7.77 -35.46 11.97
N HIS A 229 -7.36 -35.67 13.23
CA HIS A 229 -6.93 -34.60 14.14
C HIS A 229 -5.68 -33.85 13.65
N ASN A 230 -4.85 -34.46 12.82
CA ASN A 230 -3.54 -33.94 12.39
C ASN A 230 -3.49 -33.61 10.89
N SER A 231 -4.46 -34.07 10.10
CA SER A 231 -4.41 -34.02 8.64
C SER A 231 -5.62 -33.27 8.07
N ARG A 232 -5.36 -32.35 7.15
CA ARG A 232 -6.38 -31.62 6.37
C ARG A 232 -6.00 -31.63 4.88
N LEU A 233 -6.97 -31.85 4.04
CA LEU A 233 -6.88 -31.70 2.59
C LEU A 233 -7.67 -30.46 2.19
N SER A 234 -7.09 -29.59 1.35
CA SER A 234 -7.76 -28.40 0.81
C SER A 234 -7.56 -28.30 -0.69
N VAL A 235 -8.60 -27.85 -1.36
CA VAL A 235 -8.56 -27.44 -2.78
C VAL A 235 -9.06 -26.01 -2.85
N SER A 236 -8.30 -25.15 -3.52
CA SER A 236 -8.64 -23.73 -3.59
C SER A 236 -8.55 -23.18 -5.01
N PHE A 237 -9.34 -22.16 -5.27
CA PHE A 237 -9.26 -21.30 -6.45
C PHE A 237 -9.32 -19.85 -6.01
N ASN A 238 -8.42 -19.04 -6.57
CA ASN A 238 -8.41 -17.59 -6.33
C ASN A 238 -8.12 -16.83 -7.61
N GLN A 239 -8.91 -15.80 -7.91
CA GLN A 239 -8.63 -14.83 -8.95
C GLN A 239 -8.46 -13.46 -8.32
N ALA A 240 -7.37 -12.78 -8.64
CA ALA A 240 -7.07 -11.43 -8.16
C ALA A 240 -6.59 -10.55 -9.32
N SER A 241 -6.79 -9.24 -9.19
CA SER A 241 -6.39 -8.26 -10.19
C SER A 241 -5.43 -7.24 -9.60
N GLN A 242 -4.34 -6.96 -10.32
CA GLN A 242 -3.39 -5.91 -9.96
C GLN A 242 -3.63 -4.67 -10.82
N ASN A 243 -3.92 -3.56 -10.16
CA ASN A 243 -4.35 -2.30 -10.78
C ASN A 243 -3.28 -1.21 -10.77
N LEU A 244 -2.15 -1.49 -10.14
CA LEU A 244 -1.00 -0.59 -10.06
C LEU A 244 0.25 -1.36 -10.48
N HIS A 245 0.94 -0.84 -11.50
CA HIS A 245 2.12 -1.47 -12.07
C HIS A 245 3.38 -0.76 -11.62
N MET A 246 4.39 -1.54 -11.25
CA MET A 246 5.71 -1.03 -10.95
C MET A 246 6.60 -1.17 -12.20
N LEU A 247 7.13 -0.04 -12.68
CA LEU A 247 8.14 -0.02 -13.73
C LEU A 247 9.51 0.12 -13.07
N SER A 248 10.31 -0.93 -13.19
CA SER A 248 11.67 -0.97 -12.69
C SER A 248 12.66 -0.98 -13.84
N ASN A 249 13.77 -0.23 -13.70
CA ASN A 249 14.88 -0.23 -14.63
C ASN A 249 15.94 -1.29 -14.27
N SER A 250 15.75 -2.03 -13.20
CA SER A 250 16.71 -3.01 -12.72
C SER A 250 16.01 -4.31 -12.32
N SER A 251 16.76 -5.41 -12.28
CA SER A 251 16.29 -6.70 -11.77
C SER A 251 16.05 -6.69 -10.25
N VAL A 252 16.51 -5.66 -9.56
CA VAL A 252 16.31 -5.44 -8.12
C VAL A 252 15.38 -4.25 -7.96
N GLY A 253 14.25 -4.43 -7.27
CA GLY A 253 13.33 -3.34 -6.96
C GLY A 253 14.02 -2.25 -6.15
N LEU A 254 13.95 -1.02 -6.63
CA LEU A 254 14.52 0.16 -6.00
C LEU A 254 13.42 1.10 -5.53
N PRO A 255 13.65 1.90 -4.49
CA PRO A 255 12.69 2.94 -4.11
C PRO A 255 12.38 3.94 -5.23
N SER A 256 13.26 4.03 -6.25
CA SER A 256 13.11 4.87 -7.45
C SER A 256 12.17 4.31 -8.50
N ASP A 257 11.68 3.09 -8.34
CA ASP A 257 10.78 2.47 -9.29
C ASP A 257 9.49 3.28 -9.44
N MET A 258 9.03 3.36 -10.67
CA MET A 258 7.90 4.20 -11.02
C MET A 258 6.59 3.42 -10.91
N TRP A 259 5.65 3.92 -10.13
CA TRP A 259 4.33 3.35 -10.00
C TRP A 259 3.34 4.01 -10.95
N LEU A 260 2.77 3.22 -11.86
CA LEU A 260 1.77 3.67 -12.81
C LEU A 260 0.45 2.93 -12.59
N PRO A 261 -0.66 3.67 -12.45
CA PRO A 261 -1.99 3.07 -12.48
C PRO A 261 -2.33 2.58 -13.89
N VAL A 262 -3.23 1.62 -13.96
CA VAL A 262 -3.81 1.16 -15.23
C VAL A 262 -4.40 2.32 -16.04
N ASN A 263 -4.48 2.12 -17.34
CA ASN A 263 -5.07 3.07 -18.29
C ASN A 263 -5.56 2.31 -19.53
N SER A 264 -6.00 3.00 -20.57
CA SER A 264 -6.51 2.35 -21.79
C SER A 264 -5.49 1.45 -22.50
N ILE A 265 -4.19 1.69 -22.29
CA ILE A 265 -3.09 0.89 -22.87
C ILE A 265 -2.62 -0.17 -21.88
N LEU A 266 -2.37 0.23 -20.64
CA LEU A 266 -1.89 -0.62 -19.55
C LEU A 266 -3.08 -1.17 -18.78
N LYS A 267 -3.51 -2.40 -19.10
CA LYS A 267 -4.67 -3.06 -18.50
C LYS A 267 -4.35 -3.67 -17.13
N PRO A 268 -5.36 -3.94 -16.28
CA PRO A 268 -5.17 -4.73 -15.06
C PRO A 268 -4.57 -6.11 -15.37
N ILE A 269 -3.60 -6.53 -14.56
CA ILE A 269 -3.06 -7.90 -14.64
C ILE A 269 -3.96 -8.79 -13.79
N THR A 270 -4.45 -9.87 -14.36
CA THR A 270 -5.25 -10.88 -13.65
C THR A 270 -4.39 -12.10 -13.37
N MET A 271 -4.34 -12.47 -12.10
CA MET A 271 -3.72 -13.70 -11.62
C MET A 271 -4.81 -14.75 -11.33
N ARG A 272 -4.58 -15.99 -11.69
CA ARG A 272 -5.39 -17.15 -11.29
C ARG A 272 -4.49 -18.17 -10.62
N GLN A 273 -4.96 -18.69 -9.49
CA GLN A 273 -4.24 -19.67 -8.69
C GLN A 273 -5.18 -20.82 -8.33
N PHE A 274 -4.66 -22.03 -8.42
CA PHE A 274 -5.35 -23.28 -8.10
C PHE A 274 -4.61 -24.02 -7.01
#